data_ca8557ae29fb7a14f56a257784808977
#
_entry.id   ca8557ae29fb7a14f56a257784808977
#
_cell.length_a   1.000
_cell.length_b   1.000
_cell.length_c   1.000
_cell.angle_alpha   90.00
_cell.angle_beta   90.00
_cell.angle_gamma   90.00
#
_symmetry.space_group_name_H-M   'P 1'
#
loop_
_entity.id
_entity.type
_entity.pdbx_description
1 polymer ?
#
loop_
_entity_poly.entity_id
_entity_poly.type
_entity_poly.pdbx_seq_one_letter_code
_entity_poly.pdbx_strand_id
1 'polypeptide(L)'
;MLPNPMQLPLVEFRDVSYQIAGRVVLSGVSFSVDAGETLVLLGRSGSGKTTALKMTNGMLFPTSGQVLVEGRGTRDWDPIQLKRHIGYVIQEVGLFPHFTIARNVGLVPTLEKKQGIDQRVDLLLEMVGLPSKDFRNRYPRQLSGGQRQRAGVARALAAEPPLLLLDEPFGALDPVTRLELQDQFLKLRRDLNTTSIFVTHDIREAMRIGTRIILLANGKIDWIAPAEDFRSADTPEAKAFLRTYA
;
A
#
# COMPACT_ATOMS: atom_id res chain seq x y z
N MET A 1 7.55 23.44 1.75
CA MET A 1 6.82 23.62 3.02
C MET A 1 7.57 22.81 4.07
N LEU A 2 8.11 23.44 5.13
CA LEU A 2 8.76 22.70 6.22
C LEU A 2 7.69 21.91 6.97
N PRO A 3 7.97 20.66 7.43
CA PRO A 3 7.00 19.87 8.18
C PRO A 3 6.60 20.61 9.45
N ASN A 4 5.31 20.58 9.75
CA ASN A 4 4.76 21.15 10.98
C ASN A 4 5.34 20.39 12.19
N PRO A 5 6.06 21.04 13.13
CA PRO A 5 6.85 20.36 14.17
C PRO A 5 6.03 19.67 15.28
N MET A 6 4.72 19.53 15.14
CA MET A 6 3.84 18.95 16.19
C MET A 6 2.94 17.81 15.74
N GLN A 7 3.06 17.30 14.52
CA GLN A 7 2.24 16.16 14.09
C GLN A 7 3.10 14.90 14.06
N LEU A 8 2.75 13.91 14.91
CA LEU A 8 3.39 12.59 14.89
C LEU A 8 3.21 11.95 13.51
N PRO A 9 4.25 11.29 12.96
CA PRO A 9 4.09 10.56 11.71
C PRO A 9 3.04 9.45 11.86
N LEU A 10 2.32 9.19 10.79
CA LEU A 10 1.30 8.13 10.79
C LEU A 10 1.91 6.74 10.94
N VAL A 11 3.09 6.53 10.33
CA VAL A 11 3.88 5.29 10.48
C VAL A 11 5.33 5.67 10.77
N GLU A 12 5.97 4.92 11.66
CA GLU A 12 7.38 5.12 11.98
C GLU A 12 8.09 3.79 12.17
N PHE A 13 9.21 3.61 11.50
CA PHE A 13 10.16 2.52 11.67
C PHE A 13 11.37 3.05 12.43
N ARG A 14 11.71 2.44 13.57
CA ARG A 14 12.84 2.82 14.42
C ARG A 14 13.82 1.65 14.51
N ASP A 15 14.93 1.73 13.81
CA ASP A 15 16.02 0.75 13.79
C ASP A 15 15.53 -0.71 13.62
N VAL A 16 14.62 -0.89 12.64
CA VAL A 16 13.93 -2.16 12.43
C VAL A 16 14.83 -3.17 11.75
N SER A 17 15.04 -4.31 12.42
CA SER A 17 15.69 -5.47 11.82
C SER A 17 14.77 -6.70 11.90
N TYR A 18 14.89 -7.58 10.90
CA TYR A 18 14.12 -8.80 10.85
C TYR A 18 14.93 -9.95 10.29
N GLN A 19 14.91 -11.06 11.03
CA GLN A 19 15.56 -12.31 10.64
C GLN A 19 14.55 -13.46 10.68
N ILE A 20 14.66 -14.37 9.71
CA ILE A 20 13.89 -15.61 9.66
C ILE A 20 14.80 -16.76 9.26
N ALA A 21 14.78 -17.86 10.01
CA ALA A 21 15.62 -19.04 9.78
C ALA A 21 17.10 -18.70 9.54
N GLY A 22 17.68 -17.78 10.33
CA GLY A 22 19.07 -17.33 10.22
C GLY A 22 19.36 -16.36 9.07
N ARG A 23 18.39 -16.06 8.20
CA ARG A 23 18.55 -15.10 7.10
C ARG A 23 18.07 -13.72 7.52
N VAL A 24 18.92 -12.71 7.35
CA VAL A 24 18.54 -11.30 7.54
C VAL A 24 17.70 -10.86 6.34
N VAL A 25 16.50 -10.32 6.62
CA VAL A 25 15.58 -9.78 5.61
C VAL A 25 15.55 -8.25 5.66
N LEU A 26 15.59 -7.67 6.87
CA LEU A 26 15.74 -6.23 7.09
C LEU A 26 16.83 -5.99 8.14
N SER A 27 17.59 -4.92 8.01
CA SER A 27 18.73 -4.58 8.88
C SER A 27 18.81 -3.08 9.13
N GLY A 28 18.42 -2.63 10.35
CA GLY A 28 18.57 -1.25 10.79
C GLY A 28 17.75 -0.23 9.97
N VAL A 29 16.54 -0.61 9.53
CA VAL A 29 15.69 0.24 8.68
C VAL A 29 14.95 1.27 9.54
N SER A 30 15.15 2.56 9.23
CA SER A 30 14.49 3.68 9.91
C SER A 30 13.91 4.67 8.90
N PHE A 31 12.61 4.95 9.00
CA PHE A 31 11.90 5.97 8.22
C PHE A 31 10.56 6.31 8.87
N SER A 32 9.95 7.38 8.42
CA SER A 32 8.59 7.78 8.81
C SER A 32 7.71 7.99 7.58
N VAL A 33 6.40 7.97 7.76
CA VAL A 33 5.38 8.32 6.76
C VAL A 33 4.44 9.33 7.38
N ASP A 34 4.35 10.50 6.77
CA ASP A 34 3.49 11.58 7.24
C ASP A 34 2.06 11.45 6.65
N ALA A 35 1.09 12.08 7.30
CA ALA A 35 -0.30 12.10 6.82
C ALA A 35 -0.38 12.74 5.42
N GLY A 36 -1.14 12.12 4.51
CA GLY A 36 -1.31 12.55 3.12
C GLY A 36 -0.15 12.16 2.18
N GLU A 37 0.91 11.53 2.72
CA GLU A 37 2.05 11.07 1.95
C GLU A 37 1.77 9.76 1.21
N THR A 38 2.34 9.61 0.01
CA THR A 38 2.50 8.30 -0.65
C THR A 38 3.98 7.93 -0.64
N LEU A 39 4.37 7.11 0.33
CA LEU A 39 5.72 6.57 0.39
C LEU A 39 5.81 5.33 -0.51
N VAL A 40 6.73 5.33 -1.46
CA VAL A 40 7.00 4.15 -2.29
C VAL A 40 8.21 3.39 -1.76
N LEU A 41 8.03 2.10 -1.51
CA LEU A 41 9.12 1.15 -1.28
C LEU A 41 9.49 0.50 -2.62
N LEU A 42 10.58 0.95 -3.23
CA LEU A 42 11.14 0.43 -4.47
C LEU A 42 12.27 -0.56 -4.15
N GLY A 43 12.48 -1.56 -4.99
CA GLY A 43 13.60 -2.49 -4.85
C GLY A 43 13.35 -3.81 -5.56
N ARG A 44 14.40 -4.62 -5.74
CA ARG A 44 14.30 -5.94 -6.37
C ARG A 44 13.47 -6.92 -5.54
N SER A 45 13.07 -8.02 -6.15
CA SER A 45 12.43 -9.11 -5.40
C SER A 45 13.36 -9.59 -4.28
N GLY A 46 12.77 -9.82 -3.09
CA GLY A 46 13.53 -10.24 -1.91
C GLY A 46 14.27 -9.13 -1.16
N SER A 47 14.14 -7.84 -1.52
CA SER A 47 14.79 -6.73 -0.81
C SER A 47 14.15 -6.37 0.55
N GLY A 48 13.00 -6.98 0.91
CA GLY A 48 12.34 -6.77 2.21
C GLY A 48 11.08 -5.88 2.17
N LYS A 49 10.64 -5.38 1.01
CA LYS A 49 9.48 -4.47 0.85
C LYS A 49 8.19 -5.01 1.45
N THR A 50 7.74 -6.19 1.00
CA THR A 50 6.55 -6.86 1.53
C THR A 50 6.68 -7.19 3.03
N THR A 51 7.91 -7.47 3.50
CA THR A 51 8.17 -7.71 4.92
C THR A 51 7.94 -6.43 5.73
N ALA A 52 8.45 -5.29 5.29
CA ALA A 52 8.19 -3.99 5.91
C ALA A 52 6.69 -3.67 5.91
N LEU A 53 6.01 -3.89 4.78
CA LEU A 53 4.57 -3.69 4.68
C LEU A 53 3.77 -4.55 5.70
N LYS A 54 4.13 -5.84 5.82
CA LYS A 54 3.49 -6.77 6.79
C LYS A 54 3.78 -6.43 8.25
N MET A 55 4.85 -5.70 8.54
CA MET A 55 5.12 -5.21 9.89
C MET A 55 4.24 -4.02 10.24
N THR A 56 3.91 -3.17 9.27
CA THR A 56 3.03 -2.03 9.48
C THR A 56 1.63 -2.44 9.91
N ASN A 57 1.09 -3.56 9.39
CA ASN A 57 -0.25 -4.06 9.76
C ASN A 57 -0.23 -5.16 10.84
N GLY A 58 0.91 -5.37 11.52
CA GLY A 58 1.03 -6.35 12.60
C GLY A 58 0.91 -7.82 12.15
N MET A 59 1.10 -8.13 10.86
CA MET A 59 1.19 -9.52 10.38
C MET A 59 2.56 -10.13 10.66
N LEU A 60 3.60 -9.30 10.76
CA LEU A 60 4.94 -9.65 11.17
C LEU A 60 5.42 -8.65 12.22
N PHE A 61 6.34 -9.08 13.07
CA PHE A 61 6.97 -8.23 14.08
C PHE A 61 8.48 -8.23 13.90
N PRO A 62 9.15 -7.08 14.10
CA PRO A 62 10.59 -7.01 13.98
C PRO A 62 11.30 -7.89 15.03
N THR A 63 12.51 -8.38 14.68
CA THR A 63 13.41 -9.08 15.62
C THR A 63 14.07 -8.09 16.57
N SER A 64 14.39 -6.89 16.09
CA SER A 64 14.86 -5.74 16.90
C SER A 64 14.32 -4.44 16.32
N GLY A 65 14.33 -3.37 17.12
CA GLY A 65 13.68 -2.11 16.79
C GLY A 65 12.16 -2.19 16.97
N GLN A 66 11.45 -1.19 16.45
CA GLN A 66 9.99 -1.12 16.58
C GLN A 66 9.34 -0.43 15.39
N VAL A 67 8.10 -0.83 15.10
CA VAL A 67 7.22 -0.18 14.13
C VAL A 67 6.05 0.43 14.90
N LEU A 68 5.81 1.71 14.67
CA LEU A 68 4.70 2.43 15.29
C LEU A 68 3.69 2.85 14.21
N VAL A 69 2.42 2.79 14.56
CA VAL A 69 1.29 3.35 13.80
C VAL A 69 0.58 4.33 14.72
N GLU A 70 0.46 5.59 14.31
CA GLU A 70 -0.10 6.68 15.12
C GLU A 70 0.60 6.80 16.49
N GLY A 71 1.93 6.64 16.51
CA GLY A 71 2.75 6.71 17.73
C GLY A 71 2.64 5.49 18.66
N ARG A 72 1.81 4.48 18.34
CA ARG A 72 1.62 3.26 19.13
C ARG A 72 2.33 2.09 18.45
N GLY A 73 3.10 1.31 19.22
CA GLY A 73 3.78 0.12 18.72
C GLY A 73 2.82 -0.91 18.14
N THR A 74 3.15 -1.52 17.00
CA THR A 74 2.27 -2.51 16.34
C THR A 74 2.03 -3.76 17.20
N ARG A 75 2.91 -4.04 18.17
CA ARG A 75 2.74 -5.10 19.17
C ARG A 75 1.71 -4.75 20.28
N ASP A 76 1.47 -3.46 20.48
CA ASP A 76 0.61 -2.95 21.56
C ASP A 76 -0.83 -2.74 21.08
N TRP A 77 -1.06 -2.81 19.78
CA TRP A 77 -2.39 -2.78 19.20
C TRP A 77 -3.14 -4.09 19.41
N ASP A 78 -4.47 -4.01 19.55
CA ASP A 78 -5.31 -5.17 19.28
C ASP A 78 -5.14 -5.59 17.81
N PRO A 79 -4.80 -6.87 17.53
CA PRO A 79 -4.47 -7.29 16.17
C PRO A 79 -5.64 -7.17 15.18
N ILE A 80 -6.88 -7.25 15.66
CA ILE A 80 -8.08 -7.11 14.82
C ILE A 80 -8.33 -5.64 14.53
N GLN A 81 -8.22 -4.80 15.55
CA GLN A 81 -8.37 -3.35 15.43
C GLN A 81 -7.35 -2.77 14.45
N LEU A 82 -6.06 -3.10 14.60
CA LEU A 82 -5.01 -2.62 13.68
C LEU A 82 -5.29 -3.01 12.23
N LYS A 83 -5.68 -4.26 11.98
CA LYS A 83 -5.99 -4.75 10.62
C LYS A 83 -7.23 -4.13 10.00
N ARG A 84 -8.21 -3.69 10.81
CA ARG A 84 -9.40 -2.97 10.33
C ARG A 84 -9.10 -1.49 10.11
N HIS A 85 -8.16 -0.94 10.88
CA HIS A 85 -7.72 0.45 10.79
C HIS A 85 -6.87 0.72 9.55
N ILE A 86 -6.29 -0.31 8.93
CA ILE A 86 -5.40 -0.22 7.78
C ILE A 86 -6.03 -0.92 6.57
N GLY A 87 -6.20 -0.20 5.47
CA GLY A 87 -6.60 -0.80 4.19
C GLY A 87 -5.42 -1.55 3.57
N TYR A 88 -5.62 -2.80 3.16
CA TYR A 88 -4.54 -3.59 2.58
C TYR A 88 -4.93 -4.20 1.23
N VAL A 89 -4.21 -3.82 0.18
CA VAL A 89 -4.29 -4.41 -1.15
C VAL A 89 -3.11 -5.36 -1.31
N ILE A 90 -3.38 -6.67 -1.28
CA ILE A 90 -2.37 -7.72 -1.44
C ILE A 90 -2.13 -8.02 -2.93
N GLN A 91 -0.95 -8.54 -3.25
CA GLN A 91 -0.52 -8.87 -4.62
C GLN A 91 -1.51 -9.79 -5.35
N GLU A 92 -2.02 -10.83 -4.69
CA GLU A 92 -3.09 -11.70 -5.20
C GLU A 92 -4.44 -11.26 -4.64
N VAL A 93 -5.00 -10.21 -5.04
CA VAL A 93 -6.24 -9.50 -4.61
C VAL A 93 -7.02 -10.07 -3.42
N GLY A 94 -7.02 -11.40 -3.20
CA GLY A 94 -7.61 -12.09 -2.04
C GLY A 94 -9.11 -11.80 -1.83
N LEU A 95 -9.88 -11.63 -2.91
CA LEU A 95 -11.34 -11.54 -2.81
C LEU A 95 -11.92 -12.89 -2.39
N PHE A 96 -12.91 -12.87 -1.50
CA PHE A 96 -13.63 -14.08 -1.10
C PHE A 96 -14.46 -14.62 -2.27
N PRO A 97 -14.16 -15.80 -2.80
CA PRO A 97 -14.74 -16.30 -4.06
C PRO A 97 -16.24 -16.60 -3.95
N HIS A 98 -16.74 -16.84 -2.74
CA HIS A 98 -18.15 -17.12 -2.45
C HIS A 98 -18.96 -15.88 -2.05
N PHE A 99 -18.35 -14.69 -2.04
CA PHE A 99 -19.02 -13.41 -1.82
C PHE A 99 -19.18 -12.67 -3.14
N THR A 100 -20.28 -11.93 -3.27
CA THR A 100 -20.42 -10.94 -4.35
C THR A 100 -19.38 -9.84 -4.21
N ILE A 101 -19.18 -9.03 -5.24
CA ILE A 101 -18.26 -7.89 -5.19
C ILE A 101 -18.72 -6.88 -4.13
N ALA A 102 -20.03 -6.58 -4.05
CA ALA A 102 -20.55 -5.69 -3.01
C ALA A 102 -20.24 -6.21 -1.60
N ARG A 103 -20.41 -7.53 -1.36
CA ARG A 103 -20.12 -8.14 -0.06
C ARG A 103 -18.62 -8.18 0.24
N ASN A 104 -17.76 -8.35 -0.78
CA ASN A 104 -16.33 -8.25 -0.63
C ASN A 104 -15.91 -6.83 -0.21
N VAL A 105 -16.41 -5.80 -0.89
CA VAL A 105 -16.10 -4.40 -0.62
C VAL A 105 -16.66 -3.98 0.74
N GLY A 106 -17.92 -4.29 1.04
CA GLY A 106 -18.58 -3.91 2.29
C GLY A 106 -18.20 -4.74 3.53
N LEU A 107 -17.25 -5.69 3.41
CA LEU A 107 -16.98 -6.65 4.51
C LEU A 107 -16.53 -5.95 5.81
N VAL A 108 -15.50 -5.13 5.76
CA VAL A 108 -14.96 -4.47 6.96
C VAL A 108 -15.97 -3.49 7.55
N PRO A 109 -16.60 -2.57 6.77
CA PRO A 109 -17.70 -1.74 7.28
C PRO A 109 -18.81 -2.53 7.96
N THR A 110 -19.18 -3.70 7.42
CA THR A 110 -20.22 -4.57 8.03
C THR A 110 -19.75 -5.11 9.38
N LEU A 111 -18.50 -5.57 9.49
CA LEU A 111 -17.94 -6.05 10.75
C LEU A 111 -17.83 -4.94 11.81
N GLU A 112 -17.65 -3.70 11.39
CA GLU A 112 -17.62 -2.51 12.24
C GLU A 112 -19.02 -1.90 12.49
N LYS A 113 -20.08 -2.51 11.95
CA LYS A 113 -21.47 -2.05 12.08
C LYS A 113 -21.67 -0.59 11.61
N LYS A 114 -20.90 -0.17 10.58
CA LYS A 114 -21.07 1.16 9.98
C LYS A 114 -22.41 1.27 9.28
N GLN A 115 -22.94 2.49 9.20
CA GLN A 115 -24.15 2.79 8.44
C GLN A 115 -23.83 3.15 6.99
N GLY A 116 -24.85 3.12 6.10
CA GLY A 116 -24.69 3.57 4.72
C GLY A 116 -23.75 2.70 3.85
N ILE A 117 -23.58 1.42 4.21
CA ILE A 117 -22.61 0.52 3.54
C ILE A 117 -22.92 0.36 2.06
N ASP A 118 -24.19 0.20 1.68
CA ASP A 118 -24.57 0.02 0.27
C ASP A 118 -24.21 1.23 -0.58
N GLN A 119 -24.52 2.45 -0.10
CA GLN A 119 -24.18 3.69 -0.78
C GLN A 119 -22.64 3.85 -0.89
N ARG A 120 -21.92 3.49 0.17
CA ARG A 120 -20.46 3.53 0.18
C ARG A 120 -19.85 2.53 -0.81
N VAL A 121 -20.40 1.33 -0.88
CA VAL A 121 -19.97 0.29 -1.84
C VAL A 121 -20.20 0.77 -3.27
N ASP A 122 -21.39 1.31 -3.57
CA ASP A 122 -21.72 1.81 -4.90
C ASP A 122 -20.79 2.94 -5.32
N LEU A 123 -20.56 3.92 -4.43
CA LEU A 123 -19.62 5.02 -4.65
C LEU A 123 -18.21 4.52 -4.97
N LEU A 124 -17.68 3.59 -4.16
CA LEU A 124 -16.33 3.08 -4.35
C LEU A 124 -16.18 2.26 -5.63
N LEU A 125 -17.19 1.48 -6.01
CA LEU A 125 -17.19 0.76 -7.27
C LEU A 125 -17.15 1.72 -8.47
N GLU A 126 -17.96 2.80 -8.45
CA GLU A 126 -17.89 3.84 -9.48
C GLU A 126 -16.49 4.50 -9.52
N MET A 127 -15.93 4.85 -8.35
CA MET A 127 -14.61 5.48 -8.25
C MET A 127 -13.48 4.64 -8.84
N VAL A 128 -13.57 3.30 -8.73
CA VAL A 128 -12.56 2.39 -9.31
C VAL A 128 -12.92 1.95 -10.74
N GLY A 129 -13.91 2.59 -11.39
CA GLY A 129 -14.32 2.29 -12.76
C GLY A 129 -14.98 0.92 -12.93
N LEU A 130 -15.72 0.48 -11.94
CA LEU A 130 -16.58 -0.70 -11.96
C LEU A 130 -18.04 -0.26 -11.72
N PRO A 131 -18.81 0.10 -12.76
CA PRO A 131 -20.19 0.56 -12.60
C PRO A 131 -21.00 -0.36 -11.68
N SER A 132 -21.52 0.17 -10.57
CA SER A 132 -22.11 -0.63 -9.51
C SER A 132 -23.28 -1.47 -10.00
N LYS A 133 -24.15 -0.90 -10.85
CA LYS A 133 -25.28 -1.62 -11.48
C LYS A 133 -24.87 -2.93 -12.18
N ASP A 134 -23.65 -2.99 -12.72
CA ASP A 134 -23.16 -4.11 -13.51
C ASP A 134 -22.28 -5.07 -12.70
N PHE A 135 -21.62 -4.58 -11.65
CA PHE A 135 -20.56 -5.34 -10.96
C PHE A 135 -20.91 -5.74 -9.52
N ARG A 136 -21.75 -5.00 -8.79
CA ARG A 136 -22.01 -5.25 -7.37
C ARG A 136 -22.45 -6.68 -7.03
N ASN A 137 -23.26 -7.28 -7.92
CA ASN A 137 -23.83 -8.61 -7.73
C ASN A 137 -22.99 -9.74 -8.37
N ARG A 138 -21.91 -9.40 -9.07
CA ARG A 138 -21.01 -10.40 -9.65
C ARG A 138 -20.14 -11.05 -8.57
N TYR A 139 -19.65 -12.26 -8.89
CA TYR A 139 -18.66 -12.96 -8.08
C TYR A 139 -17.26 -12.76 -8.65
N PRO A 140 -16.18 -12.89 -7.85
CA PRO A 140 -14.79 -12.70 -8.32
C PRO A 140 -14.43 -13.49 -9.59
N ARG A 141 -14.96 -14.70 -9.74
CA ARG A 141 -14.74 -15.57 -10.93
C ARG A 141 -15.28 -14.97 -12.24
N GLN A 142 -16.21 -14.02 -12.17
CA GLN A 142 -16.84 -13.37 -13.31
C GLN A 142 -16.11 -12.09 -13.74
N LEU A 143 -15.00 -11.75 -13.06
CA LEU A 143 -14.22 -10.55 -13.30
C LEU A 143 -12.87 -10.90 -13.95
N SER A 144 -12.39 -10.00 -14.83
CA SER A 144 -11.01 -10.04 -15.30
C SER A 144 -10.00 -9.78 -14.17
N GLY A 145 -8.71 -10.05 -14.40
CA GLY A 145 -7.65 -9.76 -13.43
C GLY A 145 -7.66 -8.30 -12.96
N GLY A 146 -7.70 -7.36 -13.91
CA GLY A 146 -7.76 -5.92 -13.60
C GLY A 146 -9.04 -5.51 -12.87
N GLN A 147 -10.19 -6.08 -13.22
CA GLN A 147 -11.45 -5.83 -12.52
C GLN A 147 -11.41 -6.35 -11.08
N ARG A 148 -10.81 -7.54 -10.85
CA ARG A 148 -10.58 -8.03 -9.48
C ARG A 148 -9.68 -7.09 -8.68
N GLN A 149 -8.62 -6.57 -9.31
CA GLN A 149 -7.70 -5.63 -8.67
C GLN A 149 -8.42 -4.34 -8.25
N ARG A 150 -9.24 -3.75 -9.14
CA ARG A 150 -10.08 -2.59 -8.85
C ARG A 150 -11.01 -2.86 -7.67
N ALA A 151 -11.67 -4.00 -7.64
CA ALA A 151 -12.53 -4.39 -6.52
C ALA A 151 -11.74 -4.56 -5.20
N GLY A 152 -10.49 -5.04 -5.28
CA GLY A 152 -9.57 -5.12 -4.13
C GLY A 152 -9.21 -3.74 -3.56
N VAL A 153 -8.97 -2.76 -4.43
CA VAL A 153 -8.74 -1.36 -4.02
C VAL A 153 -10.00 -0.78 -3.38
N ALA A 154 -11.19 -0.97 -3.98
CA ALA A 154 -12.46 -0.53 -3.40
C ALA A 154 -12.68 -1.13 -2.00
N ARG A 155 -12.40 -2.42 -1.82
CA ARG A 155 -12.48 -3.10 -0.52
C ARG A 155 -11.55 -2.48 0.52
N ALA A 156 -10.30 -2.18 0.13
CA ALA A 156 -9.32 -1.59 1.06
C ALA A 156 -9.72 -0.20 1.54
N LEU A 157 -10.45 0.55 0.71
CA LEU A 157 -10.93 1.90 1.01
C LEU A 157 -12.28 1.94 1.75
N ALA A 158 -12.99 0.82 1.80
CA ALA A 158 -14.39 0.83 2.24
C ALA A 158 -14.57 1.26 3.70
N ALA A 159 -13.62 0.93 4.57
CA ALA A 159 -13.63 1.31 5.97
C ALA A 159 -13.12 2.74 6.24
N GLU A 160 -12.72 3.50 5.20
CA GLU A 160 -12.11 4.84 5.32
C GLU A 160 -10.83 4.81 6.18
N PRO A 161 -9.88 3.93 5.85
CA PRO A 161 -8.69 3.79 6.66
C PRO A 161 -7.79 5.02 6.53
N PRO A 162 -7.12 5.47 7.62
CA PRO A 162 -6.13 6.54 7.57
C PRO A 162 -4.89 6.15 6.76
N LEU A 163 -4.62 4.85 6.62
CA LEU A 163 -3.46 4.29 5.93
C LEU A 163 -3.85 3.20 4.94
N LEU A 164 -3.32 3.29 3.72
CA LEU A 164 -3.39 2.22 2.71
C LEU A 164 -2.03 1.55 2.53
N LEU A 165 -2.01 0.24 2.56
CA LEU A 165 -0.86 -0.57 2.17
C LEU A 165 -1.17 -1.25 0.84
N LEU A 166 -0.27 -1.08 -0.15
CA LEU A 166 -0.45 -1.64 -1.48
C LEU A 166 0.80 -2.45 -1.85
N ASP A 167 0.64 -3.75 -2.00
CA ASP A 167 1.73 -4.68 -2.32
C ASP A 167 1.65 -5.09 -3.79
N GLU A 168 2.49 -4.47 -4.63
CA GLU A 168 2.55 -4.66 -6.08
C GLU A 168 1.16 -4.64 -6.77
N PRO A 169 0.31 -3.61 -6.50
CA PRO A 169 -1.10 -3.65 -6.87
C PRO A 169 -1.34 -3.68 -8.38
N PHE A 170 -0.34 -3.40 -9.21
CA PHE A 170 -0.49 -3.34 -10.67
C PHE A 170 0.40 -4.36 -11.40
N GLY A 171 1.11 -5.23 -10.68
CA GLY A 171 2.13 -6.12 -11.24
C GLY A 171 1.59 -7.14 -12.27
N ALA A 172 0.36 -7.62 -12.11
CA ALA A 172 -0.25 -8.64 -12.96
C ALA A 172 -1.12 -8.08 -14.11
N LEU A 173 -1.00 -6.78 -14.41
CA LEU A 173 -1.85 -6.10 -15.39
C LEU A 173 -1.10 -5.84 -16.70
N ASP A 174 -1.85 -5.84 -17.82
CA ASP A 174 -1.35 -5.34 -19.09
C ASP A 174 -1.03 -3.84 -19.01
N PRO A 175 -0.16 -3.31 -19.90
CA PRO A 175 0.32 -1.94 -19.80
C PRO A 175 -0.78 -0.87 -19.84
N VAL A 176 -1.84 -1.08 -20.63
CA VAL A 176 -2.95 -0.11 -20.80
C VAL A 176 -3.79 -0.06 -19.54
N THR A 177 -4.26 -1.21 -19.07
CA THR A 177 -5.03 -1.35 -17.81
C THR A 177 -4.24 -0.82 -16.62
N ARG A 178 -2.91 -1.05 -16.58
CA ARG A 178 -2.01 -0.54 -15.53
C ARG A 178 -2.03 0.98 -15.48
N LEU A 179 -1.87 1.66 -16.62
CA LEU A 179 -1.90 3.13 -16.69
C LEU A 179 -3.25 3.69 -16.25
N GLU A 180 -4.35 3.11 -16.70
CA GLU A 180 -5.71 3.51 -16.29
C GLU A 180 -5.88 3.40 -14.76
N LEU A 181 -5.42 2.31 -14.16
CA LEU A 181 -5.52 2.11 -12.71
C LEU A 181 -4.62 3.06 -11.92
N GLN A 182 -3.43 3.36 -12.43
CA GLN A 182 -2.56 4.38 -11.84
C GLN A 182 -3.23 5.76 -11.85
N ASP A 183 -3.87 6.15 -12.97
CA ASP A 183 -4.60 7.42 -13.06
C ASP A 183 -5.78 7.48 -12.08
N GLN A 184 -6.53 6.39 -11.98
CA GLN A 184 -7.63 6.27 -11.00
C GLN A 184 -7.10 6.36 -9.57
N PHE A 185 -6.00 5.70 -9.25
CA PHE A 185 -5.37 5.76 -7.93
C PHE A 185 -4.90 7.18 -7.60
N LEU A 186 -4.25 7.88 -8.54
CA LEU A 186 -3.81 9.26 -8.36
C LEU A 186 -4.98 10.22 -8.12
N LYS A 187 -6.10 10.04 -8.85
CA LYS A 187 -7.32 10.80 -8.62
C LYS A 187 -7.86 10.53 -7.23
N LEU A 188 -8.04 9.26 -6.88
CA LEU A 188 -8.56 8.82 -5.59
C LEU A 188 -7.73 9.33 -4.40
N ARG A 189 -6.38 9.29 -4.53
CA ARG A 189 -5.46 9.84 -3.53
C ARG A 189 -5.71 11.33 -3.30
N ARG A 190 -5.87 12.13 -4.38
CA ARG A 190 -6.16 13.56 -4.30
C ARG A 190 -7.51 13.84 -3.65
N ASP A 191 -8.53 13.09 -4.06
CA ASP A 191 -9.92 13.30 -3.62
C ASP A 191 -10.11 12.93 -2.13
N LEU A 192 -9.39 11.91 -1.64
CA LEU A 192 -9.52 11.39 -0.28
C LEU A 192 -8.37 11.82 0.66
N ASN A 193 -7.33 12.50 0.16
CA ASN A 193 -6.12 12.84 0.92
C ASN A 193 -5.54 11.65 1.70
N THR A 194 -5.53 10.46 1.08
CA THR A 194 -5.18 9.20 1.74
C THR A 194 -3.68 9.03 1.85
N THR A 195 -3.20 8.64 3.03
CA THR A 195 -1.81 8.22 3.24
C THR A 195 -1.61 6.81 2.71
N SER A 196 -0.48 6.54 2.06
CA SER A 196 -0.22 5.18 1.56
C SER A 196 1.25 4.79 1.59
N ILE A 197 1.49 3.48 1.81
CA ILE A 197 2.77 2.82 1.55
C ILE A 197 2.55 1.91 0.34
N PHE A 198 3.27 2.20 -0.72
CA PHE A 198 3.14 1.53 -2.01
C PHE A 198 4.41 0.73 -2.32
N VAL A 199 4.28 -0.56 -2.52
CA VAL A 199 5.39 -1.46 -2.88
C VAL A 199 5.36 -1.71 -4.37
N THR A 200 6.50 -1.52 -5.03
CA THR A 200 6.71 -1.88 -6.43
C THR A 200 8.17 -2.23 -6.72
N HIS A 201 8.39 -2.92 -7.82
CA HIS A 201 9.71 -3.10 -8.43
C HIS A 201 9.86 -2.29 -9.72
N ASP A 202 8.83 -1.54 -10.13
CA ASP A 202 8.82 -0.70 -11.33
C ASP A 202 9.11 0.76 -10.96
N ILE A 203 10.24 1.28 -11.44
CA ILE A 203 10.64 2.67 -11.22
C ILE A 203 9.66 3.69 -11.82
N ARG A 204 9.00 3.34 -12.95
CA ARG A 204 8.02 4.23 -13.60
C ARG A 204 6.81 4.42 -12.70
N GLU A 205 6.35 3.35 -12.07
CA GLU A 205 5.30 3.43 -11.05
C GLU A 205 5.74 4.26 -9.84
N ALA A 206 6.95 3.99 -9.32
CA ALA A 206 7.49 4.68 -8.17
C ALA A 206 7.54 6.19 -8.38
N MET A 207 8.07 6.64 -9.52
CA MET A 207 8.20 8.06 -9.84
C MET A 207 6.86 8.73 -10.18
N ARG A 208 5.88 7.98 -10.70
CA ARG A 208 4.55 8.51 -11.04
C ARG A 208 3.66 8.66 -9.83
N ILE A 209 3.71 7.71 -8.90
CA ILE A 209 2.76 7.57 -7.79
C ILE A 209 3.31 8.17 -6.51
N GLY A 210 4.61 8.03 -6.27
CA GLY A 210 5.24 8.43 -5.01
C GLY A 210 5.31 9.95 -4.81
N THR A 211 5.17 10.37 -3.57
CA THR A 211 5.66 11.68 -3.11
C THR A 211 7.11 11.56 -2.67
N ARG A 212 7.46 10.42 -2.08
CA ARG A 212 8.82 10.07 -1.66
C ARG A 212 9.08 8.60 -1.98
N ILE A 213 10.33 8.27 -2.29
CA ILE A 213 10.77 6.92 -2.60
C ILE A 213 11.84 6.48 -1.62
N ILE A 214 11.71 5.26 -1.12
CA ILE A 214 12.75 4.51 -0.44
C ILE A 214 13.18 3.39 -1.38
N LEU A 215 14.46 3.36 -1.76
CA LEU A 215 15.06 2.24 -2.45
C LEU A 215 15.61 1.26 -1.41
N LEU A 216 15.05 0.06 -1.36
CA LEU A 216 15.50 -1.02 -0.50
C LEU A 216 16.42 -1.96 -1.29
N ALA A 217 17.64 -2.16 -0.79
CA ALA A 217 18.59 -3.11 -1.33
C ALA A 217 19.18 -3.97 -0.21
N ASN A 218 19.15 -5.29 -0.37
CA ASN A 218 19.71 -6.25 0.61
C ASN A 218 19.22 -6.00 2.05
N GLY A 219 17.96 -5.65 2.22
CA GLY A 219 17.33 -5.40 3.53
C GLY A 219 17.70 -4.07 4.19
N LYS A 220 18.35 -3.16 3.48
CA LYS A 220 18.75 -1.82 3.96
C LYS A 220 18.17 -0.73 3.06
N ILE A 221 18.05 0.47 3.59
CA ILE A 221 17.78 1.66 2.80
C ILE A 221 19.05 2.02 2.03
N ASP A 222 19.00 1.93 0.70
CA ASP A 222 20.07 2.36 -0.20
C ASP A 222 19.95 3.84 -0.54
N TRP A 223 18.68 4.31 -0.71
CA TRP A 223 18.40 5.71 -1.02
C TRP A 223 16.99 6.10 -0.51
N ILE A 224 16.83 7.36 -0.10
CA ILE A 224 15.56 7.94 0.34
C ILE A 224 15.53 9.44 0.06
N ALA A 225 14.55 9.90 -0.71
CA ALA A 225 14.28 11.33 -0.96
C ALA A 225 12.90 11.51 -1.64
N PRO A 226 12.48 12.76 -1.94
CA PRO A 226 11.33 13.05 -2.80
C PRO A 226 11.42 12.30 -4.13
N ALA A 227 10.28 11.87 -4.66
CA ALA A 227 10.25 11.05 -5.89
C ALA A 227 10.86 11.78 -7.10
N GLU A 228 10.72 13.10 -7.18
CA GLU A 228 11.30 13.95 -8.23
C GLU A 228 12.83 13.91 -8.25
N ASP A 229 13.47 13.67 -7.10
CA ASP A 229 14.92 13.63 -6.95
C ASP A 229 15.52 12.28 -7.34
N PHE A 230 14.71 11.24 -7.59
CA PHE A 230 15.22 9.91 -7.87
C PHE A 230 16.12 9.86 -9.12
N ARG A 231 15.88 10.75 -10.09
CA ARG A 231 16.71 10.85 -11.30
C ARG A 231 18.15 11.26 -11.02
N SER A 232 18.39 11.93 -9.90
CA SER A 232 19.73 12.37 -9.44
C SER A 232 20.38 11.39 -8.45
N ALA A 233 19.70 10.27 -8.13
CA ALA A 233 20.21 9.27 -7.21
C ALA A 233 21.49 8.63 -7.75
N ASP A 234 22.57 8.61 -6.95
CA ASP A 234 23.93 8.25 -7.39
C ASP A 234 24.41 6.89 -6.88
N THR A 235 23.57 6.14 -6.15
CA THR A 235 23.93 4.80 -5.68
C THR A 235 24.00 3.79 -6.83
N PRO A 236 24.80 2.74 -6.73
CA PRO A 236 24.86 1.69 -7.76
C PRO A 236 23.51 1.04 -8.05
N GLU A 237 22.70 0.82 -7.00
CA GLU A 237 21.37 0.21 -7.14
C GLU A 237 20.39 1.19 -7.81
N ALA A 238 20.37 2.46 -7.42
CA ALA A 238 19.54 3.48 -8.07
C ALA A 238 19.91 3.63 -9.56
N LYS A 239 21.18 3.67 -9.90
CA LYS A 239 21.65 3.69 -11.30
C LYS A 239 21.18 2.46 -12.09
N ALA A 240 21.14 1.28 -11.47
CA ALA A 240 20.63 0.08 -12.11
C ALA A 240 19.14 0.21 -12.44
N PHE A 241 18.32 0.77 -11.55
CA PHE A 241 16.92 1.08 -11.81
C PHE A 241 16.73 2.14 -12.88
N LEU A 242 17.53 3.22 -12.85
CA LEU A 242 17.45 4.29 -13.85
C LEU A 242 17.75 3.81 -15.28
N ARG A 243 18.62 2.82 -15.47
CA ARG A 243 18.86 2.19 -16.78
C ARG A 243 17.63 1.48 -17.34
N THR A 244 16.70 1.03 -16.52
CA THR A 244 15.45 0.40 -16.97
C THR A 244 14.36 1.43 -17.29
N TYR A 245 14.60 2.70 -16.94
CA TYR A 245 13.68 3.82 -17.19
C TYR A 245 13.90 4.44 -18.58
N ALA A 246 15.11 4.37 -19.11
CA ALA A 246 15.52 4.93 -20.42
C ALA A 246 14.92 4.10 -21.62
#